data_01ac87158d96bb6f22e6dcb6b1392c0f
#
_entry.id   01ac87158d96bb6f22e6dcb6b1392c0f
#
_cell.length_a   1.000
_cell.length_b   1.000
_cell.length_c   1.000
_cell.angle_alpha   90.00
_cell.angle_beta   90.00
_cell.angle_gamma   90.00
#
_symmetry.space_group_name_H-M   'P 1'
#
loop_
_entity.id
_entity.type
_entity.pdbx_description
1 polymer ?
#
loop_
_entity_poly.entity_id
_entity_poly.type
_entity_poly.pdbx_seq_one_letter_code
_entity_poly.pdbx_strand_id
1 'polypeptide(L)'
;VLKETQTVTNLLVARTFSKAYGLAGLRIGLLVGQPDAMRFVRQVSSPYNVNSIALECLPVALADEAYIDWYAEQVRQSRALGEQTLTRLKVPYWTSHANFILMKIGNRHKEFVESMRRQGVLVRDRSRDPGCDGCVRITLGTIEHTQRGFAALENALKEIAWQA
;
A
#
# COMPACT_ATOMS: atom_id res chain seq x y z
N VAL A 1 5.41 15.33 -10.92
CA VAL A 1 6.63 14.48 -10.96
C VAL A 1 6.87 13.89 -12.35
N LEU A 2 5.87 13.27 -13.04
CA LEU A 2 6.12 12.72 -14.40
C LEU A 2 6.51 13.80 -15.42
N LYS A 3 5.93 15.00 -15.36
CA LYS A 3 6.29 16.11 -16.25
C LYS A 3 7.73 16.60 -16.02
N GLU A 4 8.22 16.51 -14.80
CA GLU A 4 9.57 16.94 -14.42
C GLU A 4 10.67 16.04 -15.03
N THR A 5 10.34 14.78 -15.38
CA THR A 5 11.28 13.91 -16.10
C THR A 5 11.66 14.45 -17.49
N GLN A 6 10.90 15.40 -18.04
CA GLN A 6 11.23 16.03 -19.32
C GLN A 6 12.36 17.06 -19.22
N THR A 7 12.58 17.62 -18.03
CA THR A 7 13.54 18.71 -17.81
C THR A 7 14.69 18.33 -16.87
N VAL A 8 14.45 17.36 -15.96
CA VAL A 8 15.45 16.94 -14.98
C VAL A 8 16.13 15.65 -15.46
N THR A 9 17.39 15.77 -15.84
CA THR A 9 18.14 14.70 -16.54
C THR A 9 18.43 13.46 -15.70
N ASN A 10 18.56 13.60 -14.39
CA ASN A 10 18.84 12.51 -13.45
C ASN A 10 17.61 12.04 -12.66
N LEU A 11 16.41 12.43 -13.08
CA LEU A 11 15.17 11.99 -12.45
C LEU A 11 14.63 10.74 -13.13
N LEU A 12 14.45 9.68 -12.34
CA LEU A 12 13.77 8.46 -12.74
C LEU A 12 12.52 8.28 -11.88
N VAL A 13 11.38 8.04 -12.52
CA VAL A 13 10.09 7.81 -11.85
C VAL A 13 9.62 6.38 -12.10
N ALA A 14 9.61 5.58 -11.04
CA ALA A 14 9.06 4.22 -11.08
C ALA A 14 7.55 4.24 -10.77
N ARG A 15 6.78 3.50 -11.56
CA ARG A 15 5.33 3.30 -11.36
C ARG A 15 5.01 1.82 -11.33
N THR A 16 4.10 1.44 -10.47
CA THR A 16 3.64 0.04 -10.35
C THR A 16 2.17 -0.07 -10.69
N PHE A 17 1.80 -1.15 -11.33
CA PHE A 17 0.41 -1.54 -11.58
C PHE A 17 -0.10 -2.55 -10.54
N SER A 18 0.70 -2.85 -9.53
CA SER A 18 0.39 -3.87 -8.51
C SER A 18 -0.68 -3.46 -7.51
N LYS A 19 -1.00 -2.17 -7.35
CA LYS A 19 -1.90 -1.65 -6.30
C LYS A 19 -3.23 -1.19 -6.90
N ALA A 20 -3.34 0.06 -7.34
CA ALA A 20 -4.57 0.62 -7.85
C ALA A 20 -5.16 -0.17 -9.04
N TYR A 21 -4.32 -0.70 -9.90
CA TYR A 21 -4.74 -1.53 -11.03
C TYR A 21 -5.02 -3.00 -10.67
N GLY A 22 -4.75 -3.45 -9.45
CA GLY A 22 -4.98 -4.83 -9.03
C GLY A 22 -4.06 -5.88 -9.70
N LEU A 23 -3.05 -5.47 -10.45
CA LEU A 23 -2.22 -6.34 -11.29
C LEU A 23 -0.95 -6.87 -10.57
N ALA A 24 -1.01 -7.06 -9.26
CA ALA A 24 0.15 -7.50 -8.48
C ALA A 24 0.73 -8.85 -8.96
N GLY A 25 -0.13 -9.78 -9.39
CA GLY A 25 0.26 -11.10 -9.90
C GLY A 25 0.99 -11.04 -11.26
N LEU A 26 0.77 -10.02 -12.06
CA LEU A 26 1.39 -9.88 -13.38
C LEU A 26 2.84 -9.37 -13.34
N ARG A 27 3.32 -8.92 -12.19
CA ARG A 27 4.71 -8.47 -11.99
C ARG A 27 5.15 -7.38 -12.99
N ILE A 28 4.29 -6.41 -13.28
CA ILE A 28 4.54 -5.34 -14.23
C ILE A 28 4.60 -3.98 -13.56
N GLY A 29 5.50 -3.15 -14.04
CA GLY A 29 5.68 -1.76 -13.68
C GLY A 29 6.38 -1.02 -14.82
N LEU A 30 6.55 0.27 -14.69
CA LEU A 30 7.30 1.06 -15.65
C LEU A 30 8.27 2.02 -14.96
N LEU A 31 9.30 2.37 -15.69
CA LEU A 31 10.28 3.38 -15.33
C LEU A 31 10.28 4.47 -16.40
N VAL A 32 10.16 5.71 -15.98
CA VAL A 32 10.12 6.89 -16.85
C VAL A 32 11.31 7.78 -16.52
N GLY A 33 12.01 8.25 -17.54
CA GLY A 33 13.15 9.15 -17.40
C GLY A 33 13.60 9.69 -18.75
N GLN A 34 14.62 10.53 -18.74
CA GLN A 34 15.24 11.05 -19.97
C GLN A 34 15.83 9.92 -20.83
N PRO A 35 15.80 10.05 -22.18
CA PRO A 35 16.27 9.00 -23.10
C PRO A 35 17.68 8.49 -22.79
N ASP A 36 18.60 9.38 -22.43
CA ASP A 36 19.98 8.99 -22.10
C ASP A 36 20.06 8.15 -20.84
N ALA A 37 19.38 8.55 -19.78
CA ALA A 37 19.31 7.74 -18.56
C ALA A 37 18.66 6.37 -18.82
N MET A 38 17.57 6.34 -19.61
CA MET A 38 16.88 5.12 -19.97
C MET A 38 17.71 4.19 -20.86
N ARG A 39 18.62 4.72 -21.68
CA ARG A 39 19.57 3.94 -22.46
C ARG A 39 20.48 3.09 -21.56
N PHE A 40 21.04 3.67 -20.50
CA PHE A 40 21.86 2.93 -19.53
C PHE A 40 21.04 1.84 -18.80
N VAL A 41 19.81 2.15 -18.39
CA VAL A 41 18.93 1.17 -17.76
C VAL A 41 18.67 -0.02 -18.70
N ARG A 42 18.41 0.24 -19.98
CA ARG A 42 18.18 -0.82 -20.99
C ARG A 42 19.40 -1.74 -21.19
N GLN A 43 20.60 -1.20 -21.12
CA GLN A 43 21.83 -1.99 -21.29
C GLN A 43 22.02 -3.06 -20.22
N VAL A 44 21.50 -2.83 -19.00
CA VAL A 44 21.59 -3.77 -17.86
C VAL A 44 20.29 -4.55 -17.61
N SER A 45 19.24 -4.28 -18.39
CA SER A 45 17.97 -4.96 -18.27
C SER A 45 17.94 -6.24 -19.09
N SER A 46 17.26 -7.28 -18.56
CA SER A 46 17.01 -8.48 -19.35
C SER A 46 16.16 -8.15 -20.59
N PRO A 47 16.46 -8.73 -21.76
CA PRO A 47 15.65 -8.55 -22.98
C PRO A 47 14.20 -9.09 -22.83
N TYR A 48 13.97 -10.03 -21.91
CA TYR A 48 12.68 -10.66 -21.64
C TYR A 48 12.22 -10.38 -20.20
N ASN A 49 12.23 -9.11 -19.81
CA ASN A 49 11.94 -8.68 -18.43
C ASN A 49 10.45 -8.58 -18.09
N VAL A 50 9.55 -8.69 -19.07
CA VAL A 50 8.09 -8.64 -18.89
C VAL A 50 7.47 -9.87 -19.55
N ASN A 51 6.55 -10.53 -18.85
CA ASN A 51 5.83 -11.67 -19.41
C ASN A 51 4.74 -11.19 -20.40
N SER A 52 4.42 -12.04 -21.40
CA SER A 52 3.49 -11.70 -22.48
C SER A 52 2.06 -11.47 -21.98
N ILE A 53 1.60 -12.20 -20.96
CA ILE A 53 0.25 -12.02 -20.39
C ILE A 53 0.13 -10.61 -19.79
N ALA A 54 1.15 -10.12 -19.10
CA ALA A 54 1.15 -8.77 -18.56
C ALA A 54 1.09 -7.70 -19.66
N LEU A 55 1.75 -7.92 -20.79
CA LEU A 55 1.73 -6.99 -21.93
C LEU A 55 0.34 -6.94 -22.59
N GLU A 56 -0.36 -8.06 -22.68
CA GLU A 56 -1.73 -8.12 -23.23
C GLU A 56 -2.78 -7.53 -22.26
N CYS A 57 -2.63 -7.75 -20.97
CA CYS A 57 -3.58 -7.25 -19.97
C CYS A 57 -3.42 -5.74 -19.69
N LEU A 58 -2.22 -5.20 -19.81
CA LEU A 58 -1.94 -3.82 -19.40
C LEU A 58 -2.71 -2.78 -20.21
N PRO A 59 -2.81 -2.84 -21.56
CA PRO A 59 -3.59 -1.86 -22.33
C PRO A 59 -5.07 -1.84 -21.92
N VAL A 60 -5.66 -3.00 -21.65
CA VAL A 60 -7.07 -3.11 -21.19
C VAL A 60 -7.24 -2.44 -19.82
N ALA A 61 -6.34 -2.72 -18.89
CA ALA A 61 -6.38 -2.09 -17.57
C ALA A 61 -6.14 -0.58 -17.61
N LEU A 62 -5.29 -0.09 -18.52
CA LEU A 62 -5.06 1.35 -18.71
C LEU A 62 -6.25 2.08 -19.31
N ALA A 63 -7.08 1.39 -20.11
CA ALA A 63 -8.27 1.97 -20.70
C ALA A 63 -9.44 2.10 -19.71
N ASP A 64 -9.40 1.40 -18.56
CA ASP A 64 -10.44 1.46 -17.53
C ASP A 64 -10.12 2.56 -16.49
N GLU A 65 -10.12 3.82 -16.94
CA GLU A 65 -9.88 4.98 -16.08
C GLU A 65 -10.94 5.11 -14.98
N ALA A 66 -12.18 4.77 -15.29
CA ALA A 66 -13.30 4.86 -14.34
C ALA A 66 -13.08 3.96 -13.11
N TYR A 67 -12.58 2.73 -13.32
CA TYR A 67 -12.23 1.84 -12.22
C TYR A 67 -11.11 2.41 -11.35
N ILE A 68 -10.07 2.98 -11.97
CA ILE A 68 -8.94 3.54 -11.25
C ILE A 68 -9.36 4.72 -10.37
N ASP A 69 -10.17 5.62 -10.92
CA ASP A 69 -10.68 6.78 -10.20
C ASP A 69 -11.59 6.36 -9.03
N TRP A 70 -12.49 5.42 -9.28
CA TRP A 70 -13.34 4.84 -8.24
C TRP A 70 -12.50 4.21 -7.12
N TYR A 71 -11.53 3.35 -7.46
CA TYR A 71 -10.71 2.67 -6.47
C TYR A 71 -9.82 3.64 -5.67
N ALA A 72 -9.26 4.64 -6.34
CA ALA A 72 -8.49 5.69 -5.67
C ALA A 72 -9.33 6.48 -4.67
N GLU A 73 -10.60 6.76 -5.01
CA GLU A 73 -11.55 7.40 -4.09
C GLU A 73 -11.88 6.50 -2.91
N GLN A 74 -12.16 5.21 -3.16
CA GLN A 74 -12.36 4.22 -2.09
C GLN A 74 -11.20 4.21 -1.08
N VAL A 75 -9.96 4.21 -1.56
CA VAL A 75 -8.76 4.23 -0.70
C VAL A 75 -8.63 5.55 0.05
N ARG A 76 -8.99 6.69 -0.54
CA ARG A 76 -8.98 8.00 0.14
C ARG A 76 -9.97 8.05 1.30
N GLN A 77 -11.20 7.61 1.07
CA GLN A 77 -12.25 7.51 2.10
C GLN A 77 -11.87 6.51 3.20
N SER A 78 -11.34 5.37 2.81
CA SER A 78 -10.84 4.33 3.74
C SER A 78 -9.72 4.84 4.64
N ARG A 79 -8.83 5.67 4.10
CA ARG A 79 -7.76 6.31 4.87
C ARG A 79 -8.33 7.28 5.89
N ALA A 80 -9.23 8.16 5.47
CA ALA A 80 -9.87 9.12 6.37
C ALA A 80 -10.59 8.40 7.52
N LEU A 81 -11.36 7.33 7.22
CA LEU A 81 -12.01 6.49 8.22
C LEU A 81 -10.99 5.87 9.19
N GLY A 82 -9.92 5.29 8.64
CA GLY A 82 -8.88 4.64 9.44
C GLY A 82 -8.17 5.62 10.38
N GLU A 83 -7.76 6.78 9.89
CA GLU A 83 -7.12 7.82 10.68
C GLU A 83 -8.04 8.37 11.77
N GLN A 84 -9.31 8.63 11.45
CA GLN A 84 -10.31 9.04 12.44
C GLN A 84 -10.50 7.98 13.54
N THR A 85 -10.58 6.71 13.16
CA THR A 85 -10.73 5.60 14.10
C THR A 85 -9.52 5.49 15.02
N LEU A 86 -8.31 5.51 14.49
CA LEU A 86 -7.08 5.45 15.29
C LEU A 86 -6.95 6.64 16.23
N THR A 87 -7.30 7.84 15.77
CA THR A 87 -7.33 9.05 16.61
C THR A 87 -8.32 8.89 17.77
N ARG A 88 -9.55 8.42 17.49
CA ARG A 88 -10.57 8.17 18.53
C ARG A 88 -10.11 7.14 19.56
N LEU A 89 -9.42 6.09 19.09
CA LEU A 89 -8.86 5.04 19.95
C LEU A 89 -7.54 5.42 20.60
N LYS A 90 -7.01 6.61 20.31
CA LYS A 90 -5.71 7.11 20.76
C LYS A 90 -4.52 6.23 20.38
N VAL A 91 -4.66 5.41 19.33
CA VAL A 91 -3.57 4.58 18.81
C VAL A 91 -2.62 5.47 18.00
N PRO A 92 -1.34 5.56 18.35
CA PRO A 92 -0.38 6.35 17.57
C PRO A 92 -0.21 5.77 16.16
N TYR A 93 -0.22 6.64 15.15
CA TYR A 93 -0.03 6.26 13.75
C TYR A 93 0.72 7.36 12.99
N TRP A 94 1.21 7.04 11.81
CA TRP A 94 1.83 7.98 10.89
C TRP A 94 0.88 8.27 9.73
N THR A 95 0.69 9.56 9.43
CA THR A 95 -0.08 10.00 8.26
C THR A 95 0.46 9.35 6.99
N SER A 96 -0.43 8.78 6.19
CA SER A 96 -0.06 8.00 5.02
C SER A 96 -0.67 8.59 3.76
N HIS A 97 0.07 8.52 2.65
CA HIS A 97 -0.44 8.76 1.29
C HIS A 97 -0.50 7.46 0.46
N ALA A 98 -0.21 6.32 1.09
CA ALA A 98 -0.28 4.99 0.49
C ALA A 98 -1.64 4.32 0.77
N ASN A 99 -1.80 3.09 0.31
CA ASN A 99 -2.95 2.24 0.60
C ASN A 99 -2.78 1.44 1.89
N PHE A 100 -2.11 1.98 2.88
CA PHE A 100 -1.96 1.39 4.20
C PHE A 100 -1.71 2.46 5.25
N ILE A 101 -1.92 2.11 6.52
CA ILE A 101 -1.52 2.92 7.68
C ILE A 101 -0.54 2.09 8.52
N LEU A 102 0.55 2.73 8.96
CA LEU A 102 1.44 2.21 9.97
C LEU A 102 1.00 2.77 11.33
N MET A 103 0.82 1.89 12.31
CA MET A 103 0.39 2.26 13.67
C MET A 103 1.27 1.59 14.71
N LYS A 104 1.38 2.19 15.90
CA LYS A 104 2.20 1.66 16.99
C LYS A 104 1.30 0.99 18.04
N ILE A 105 1.40 -0.32 18.14
CA ILE A 105 0.71 -1.13 19.16
C ILE A 105 1.57 -1.31 20.42
N GLY A 106 2.88 -1.21 20.26
CA GLY A 106 3.84 -1.38 21.35
C GLY A 106 4.15 -2.85 21.65
N ASN A 107 4.45 -3.14 22.92
CA ASN A 107 4.98 -4.45 23.33
C ASN A 107 4.01 -5.63 23.08
N ARG A 108 2.72 -5.36 22.99
CA ARG A 108 1.69 -6.38 22.75
C ARG A 108 1.35 -6.57 21.26
N HIS A 109 2.18 -6.09 20.34
CA HIS A 109 1.95 -6.18 18.89
C HIS A 109 1.75 -7.63 18.41
N LYS A 110 2.44 -8.61 18.99
CA LYS A 110 2.28 -10.03 18.61
C LYS A 110 0.90 -10.58 18.96
N GLU A 111 0.43 -10.30 20.17
CA GLU A 111 -0.90 -10.68 20.63
C GLU A 111 -1.99 -9.99 19.79
N PHE A 112 -1.79 -8.72 19.46
CA PHE A 112 -2.66 -7.97 18.58
C PHE A 112 -2.75 -8.60 17.19
N VAL A 113 -1.62 -8.92 16.55
CA VAL A 113 -1.57 -9.56 15.23
C VAL A 113 -2.28 -10.91 15.24
N GLU A 114 -2.12 -11.71 16.31
CA GLU A 114 -2.79 -12.99 16.45
C GLU A 114 -4.30 -12.83 16.68
N SER A 115 -4.73 -11.84 17.48
CA SER A 115 -6.15 -11.51 17.64
C SER A 115 -6.79 -11.09 16.32
N MET A 116 -6.15 -10.21 15.54
CA MET A 116 -6.60 -9.83 14.21
C MET A 116 -6.74 -11.05 13.29
N ARG A 117 -5.76 -11.95 13.32
CA ARG A 117 -5.76 -13.19 12.53
C ARG A 117 -6.92 -14.11 12.87
N ARG A 118 -7.22 -14.31 14.16
CA ARG A 118 -8.37 -15.11 14.60
C ARG A 118 -9.71 -14.54 14.09
N GLN A 119 -9.78 -13.23 13.89
CA GLN A 119 -10.94 -12.53 13.33
C GLN A 119 -10.94 -12.52 11.79
N GLY A 120 -10.03 -13.24 11.12
CA GLY A 120 -9.92 -13.33 9.67
C GLY A 120 -9.30 -12.10 9.01
N VAL A 121 -8.65 -11.22 9.77
CA VAL A 121 -7.98 -10.02 9.25
C VAL A 121 -6.47 -10.15 9.38
N LEU A 122 -5.77 -10.18 8.23
CA LEU A 122 -4.33 -10.28 8.22
C LEU A 122 -3.70 -8.88 8.20
N VAL A 123 -2.94 -8.57 9.23
CA VAL A 123 -2.12 -7.36 9.33
C VAL A 123 -0.63 -7.73 9.28
N ARG A 124 0.23 -6.77 9.00
CA ARG A 124 1.67 -7.02 8.92
C ARG A 124 2.39 -6.46 10.13
N ASP A 125 3.00 -7.36 10.92
CA ASP A 125 3.97 -6.99 11.93
C ASP A 125 5.21 -6.38 11.26
N ARG A 126 5.56 -5.16 11.66
CA ARG A 126 6.72 -4.40 11.17
C ARG A 126 7.77 -4.16 12.27
N SER A 127 7.57 -4.74 13.44
CA SER A 127 8.41 -4.52 14.62
C SER A 127 9.89 -4.90 14.44
N ARG A 128 10.20 -5.70 13.41
CA ARG A 128 11.58 -6.05 13.06
C ARG A 128 12.28 -5.06 12.14
N ASP A 129 11.54 -4.10 11.59
CA ASP A 129 12.13 -3.09 10.72
C ASP A 129 12.78 -1.99 11.56
N PRO A 130 13.88 -1.40 11.11
CA PRO A 130 14.57 -0.33 11.83
C PRO A 130 13.61 0.81 12.16
N GLY A 131 13.54 1.20 13.43
CA GLY A 131 12.68 2.28 13.94
C GLY A 131 11.18 1.97 14.03
N CYS A 132 10.78 0.70 13.79
CA CYS A 132 9.39 0.27 13.81
C CYS A 132 9.04 -0.65 15.00
N ASP A 133 9.73 -0.52 16.13
CA ASP A 133 9.47 -1.33 17.31
C ASP A 133 7.99 -1.26 17.75
N GLY A 134 7.34 -2.42 17.80
CA GLY A 134 5.92 -2.55 18.15
C GLY A 134 4.95 -2.00 17.09
N CYS A 135 5.42 -1.74 15.87
CA CYS A 135 4.59 -1.24 14.79
C CYS A 135 3.89 -2.36 14.02
N VAL A 136 2.65 -2.09 13.65
CA VAL A 136 1.83 -2.95 12.80
C VAL A 136 1.28 -2.13 11.64
N ARG A 137 1.26 -2.72 10.44
CA ARG A 137 0.72 -2.11 9.23
C ARG A 137 -0.60 -2.76 8.84
N ILE A 138 -1.64 -1.96 8.69
CA ILE A 138 -2.93 -2.37 8.13
C ILE A 138 -3.08 -1.84 6.70
N THR A 139 -3.49 -2.69 5.77
CA THR A 139 -3.76 -2.30 4.38
C THR A 139 -5.17 -1.73 4.27
N LEU A 140 -5.31 -0.69 3.46
CA LEU A 140 -6.58 -0.05 3.11
C LEU A 140 -7.02 -0.53 1.72
N GLY A 141 -8.29 -0.86 1.58
CA GLY A 141 -8.92 -1.26 0.33
C GLY A 141 -10.18 -0.43 0.08
N THR A 142 -11.29 -1.10 -0.27
CA THR A 142 -12.61 -0.48 -0.32
C THR A 142 -13.06 -0.07 1.08
N ILE A 143 -14.02 0.86 1.13
CA ILE A 143 -14.56 1.34 2.41
C ILE A 143 -15.15 0.20 3.24
N GLU A 144 -15.84 -0.74 2.61
CA GLU A 144 -16.45 -1.90 3.26
C GLU A 144 -15.39 -2.79 3.91
N HIS A 145 -14.33 -3.15 3.17
CA HIS A 145 -13.23 -3.97 3.71
C HIS A 145 -12.52 -3.25 4.85
N THR A 146 -12.37 -1.95 4.75
CA THR A 146 -11.73 -1.13 5.78
C THR A 146 -12.59 -1.06 7.04
N GLN A 147 -13.89 -0.89 6.93
CA GLN A 147 -14.81 -0.92 8.07
C GLN A 147 -14.72 -2.25 8.83
N ARG A 148 -14.75 -3.37 8.12
CA ARG A 148 -14.59 -4.71 8.72
C ARG A 148 -13.23 -4.86 9.40
N GLY A 149 -12.16 -4.40 8.75
CA GLY A 149 -10.81 -4.44 9.29
C GLY A 149 -10.65 -3.63 10.57
N PHE A 150 -11.25 -2.43 10.62
CA PHE A 150 -11.18 -1.58 11.81
C PHE A 150 -12.12 -2.02 12.94
N ALA A 151 -13.25 -2.67 12.63
CA ALA A 151 -14.06 -3.33 13.64
C ALA A 151 -13.28 -4.47 14.34
N ALA A 152 -12.58 -5.30 13.57
CA ALA A 152 -11.69 -6.32 14.11
C ALA A 152 -10.52 -5.72 14.92
N LEU A 153 -9.97 -4.59 14.49
CA LEU A 153 -8.92 -3.86 15.18
C LEU A 153 -9.40 -3.39 16.57
N GLU A 154 -10.59 -2.80 16.66
CA GLU A 154 -11.16 -2.38 17.94
C GLU A 154 -11.34 -3.56 18.92
N ASN A 155 -11.82 -4.70 18.42
CA ASN A 155 -11.95 -5.91 19.24
C ASN A 155 -10.58 -6.44 19.69
N ALA A 156 -9.58 -6.45 18.79
CA ALA A 156 -8.24 -6.90 19.11
C ALA A 156 -7.58 -6.01 20.19
N LEU A 157 -7.78 -4.70 20.13
CA LEU A 157 -7.28 -3.77 21.16
C LEU A 157 -7.92 -4.03 22.53
N LYS A 158 -9.23 -4.34 22.57
CA LYS A 158 -9.93 -4.73 23.81
C LYS A 158 -9.37 -6.04 24.38
N GLU A 159 -9.23 -7.08 23.52
CA GLU A 159 -8.68 -8.38 23.96
C GLU A 159 -7.30 -8.25 24.60
N ILE A 160 -6.43 -7.44 24.02
CA ILE A 160 -5.08 -7.24 24.56
C ILE A 160 -5.04 -6.22 25.71
N ALA A 161 -6.19 -5.71 26.19
CA ALA A 161 -6.26 -4.65 27.20
C ALA A 161 -5.28 -3.50 26.88
N TRP A 162 -5.27 -3.06 25.61
CA TRP A 162 -4.39 -2.00 25.13
C TRP A 162 -4.67 -0.67 25.88
N GLN A 163 -3.61 -0.01 26.32
CA GLN A 163 -3.69 1.28 26.99
C GLN A 163 -2.96 2.34 26.16
N ALA A 164 -3.60 3.50 26.00
CA ALA A 164 -3.08 4.63 25.24
C ALA A 164 -1.87 5.28 25.90
#